data_d385418dcb5370f92ff3c09482142b95
#
_entry.id   d385418dcb5370f92ff3c09482142b95
#
_cell.length_a   1.000
_cell.length_b   1.000
_cell.length_c   1.000
_cell.angle_alpha   90.00
_cell.angle_beta   90.00
_cell.angle_gamma   90.00
#
_symmetry.space_group_name_H-M   'P 1'
#
loop_
_entity.id
_entity.type
_entity.pdbx_description
1 polymer ?
#
loop_
_entity_poly.entity_id
_entity_poly.type
_entity_poly.pdbx_seq_one_letter_code
_entity_poly.pdbx_strand_id
1 'polypeptide(L)'
;MLDFATHEKRRVVRLRGRKMSRIYRVLTRMALPIAKLYLRHRAKKQPEYLEHWDERFGWRPFPAPTARPRLWFHAVSVGETLASRTLIGQFLTRYPDSEILLTCMTPTGREIGKKLTDAWSGRITQCYLPYDTPELTARFFDQTRPKMGIIMETEVWPNLMEAAKARSIPVVLANARESEKSRRQAARFPSVMQPAFAAFSLVLAQSEADKERLASLGAKNIRVCGSVKFDIRPDAAQQKKAFALKAAISRPIVLLASTRQGEEALFLDALDALDTKALVWLVPRHPQRFNEVEGLLKERGITYARKTATPDLLEAARRVRVVLADTLGEMSFNCALGDVCLMGGSFGNFGSQNLIEPAATGVPVIVGPSTFNFAKPAEDAVTLGAASRVKTPREALRLADTWLHDGALKERSAKALAFAARYTGATEKMMGEIAQLWEKTT
;
A
#
# COMPACT_ATOMS: atom_id res chain seq x y z
N MET A 1 6.58 38.56 -38.95
CA MET A 1 6.69 37.20 -39.53
C MET A 1 6.83 36.04 -38.51
N LEU A 2 7.20 36.29 -37.26
CA LEU A 2 7.36 35.26 -36.24
C LEU A 2 6.03 34.78 -35.61
N ASP A 3 4.96 35.51 -35.73
CA ASP A 3 3.69 35.22 -35.04
C ASP A 3 2.74 34.28 -35.83
N PHE A 4 2.86 34.27 -37.15
CA PHE A 4 2.04 33.37 -38.02
C PHE A 4 2.48 31.91 -37.92
N ALA A 5 3.78 31.63 -37.83
CA ALA A 5 4.31 30.27 -37.74
C ALA A 5 3.98 29.58 -36.39
N THR A 6 3.87 30.35 -35.33
CA THR A 6 3.47 29.86 -34.00
C THR A 6 1.97 29.55 -33.92
N HIS A 7 1.13 30.36 -34.59
CA HIS A 7 -0.32 30.13 -34.65
C HIS A 7 -0.68 28.90 -35.50
N GLU A 8 0.01 28.73 -36.64
CA GLU A 8 -0.21 27.59 -37.54
C GLU A 8 0.26 26.25 -36.92
N LYS A 9 1.43 26.25 -36.25
CA LYS A 9 1.88 25.08 -35.45
C LYS A 9 0.89 24.73 -34.32
N ARG A 10 0.36 25.72 -33.60
CA ARG A 10 -0.66 25.49 -32.56
C ARG A 10 -1.98 24.95 -33.14
N ARG A 11 -2.39 25.37 -34.32
CA ARG A 11 -3.59 24.90 -35.01
C ARG A 11 -3.44 23.47 -35.52
N VAL A 12 -2.29 23.12 -36.09
CA VAL A 12 -1.95 21.77 -36.56
C VAL A 12 -1.87 20.78 -35.37
N VAL A 13 -1.26 21.17 -34.25
CA VAL A 13 -1.18 20.38 -33.03
C VAL A 13 -2.58 20.18 -32.43
N ARG A 14 -3.44 21.21 -32.41
CA ARG A 14 -4.83 21.08 -31.96
C ARG A 14 -5.66 20.18 -32.88
N LEU A 15 -5.47 20.23 -34.17
CA LEU A 15 -6.21 19.37 -35.14
C LEU A 15 -5.75 17.89 -35.02
N ARG A 16 -4.43 17.67 -34.86
CA ARG A 16 -3.89 16.32 -34.59
C ARG A 16 -4.39 15.77 -33.26
N GLY A 17 -4.41 16.58 -32.20
CA GLY A 17 -4.91 16.19 -30.89
C GLY A 17 -6.39 15.79 -30.91
N ARG A 18 -7.25 16.55 -31.60
CA ARG A 18 -8.67 16.21 -31.79
C ARG A 18 -8.86 14.91 -32.57
N LYS A 19 -8.02 14.65 -33.59
CA LYS A 19 -8.09 13.41 -34.39
C LYS A 19 -7.68 12.18 -33.56
N MET A 20 -6.61 12.28 -32.77
CA MET A 20 -6.16 11.18 -31.89
C MET A 20 -7.16 10.88 -30.77
N SER A 21 -7.76 11.90 -30.15
CA SER A 21 -8.85 11.71 -29.17
C SER A 21 -10.05 10.99 -29.79
N ARG A 22 -10.41 11.29 -31.04
CA ARG A 22 -11.49 10.58 -31.77
C ARG A 22 -11.14 9.12 -32.03
N ILE A 23 -9.90 8.83 -32.45
CA ILE A 23 -9.42 7.45 -32.67
C ILE A 23 -9.48 6.66 -31.34
N TYR A 24 -9.01 7.23 -30.25
CA TYR A 24 -9.08 6.58 -28.94
C TYR A 24 -10.52 6.22 -28.55
N ARG A 25 -11.47 7.14 -28.72
CA ARG A 25 -12.90 6.89 -28.45
C ARG A 25 -13.49 5.77 -29.31
N VAL A 26 -13.10 5.65 -30.58
CA VAL A 26 -13.51 4.55 -31.46
C VAL A 26 -12.89 3.24 -30.99
N LEU A 27 -11.58 3.23 -30.70
CA LEU A 27 -10.87 2.03 -30.23
C LEU A 27 -11.45 1.48 -28.91
N THR A 28 -11.79 2.35 -27.95
CA THR A 28 -12.38 1.91 -26.69
C THR A 28 -13.76 1.28 -26.86
N ARG A 29 -14.58 1.77 -27.82
CA ARG A 29 -15.84 1.12 -28.17
C ARG A 29 -15.62 -0.25 -28.83
N MET A 30 -14.68 -0.34 -29.76
CA MET A 30 -14.33 -1.59 -30.44
C MET A 30 -13.72 -2.63 -29.49
N ALA A 31 -13.11 -2.18 -28.39
CA ALA A 31 -12.56 -3.07 -27.37
C ALA A 31 -13.63 -3.75 -26.48
N LEU A 32 -14.87 -3.25 -26.41
CA LEU A 32 -15.91 -3.83 -25.55
C LEU A 32 -16.23 -5.30 -25.85
N PRO A 33 -16.42 -5.75 -27.11
CA PRO A 33 -16.59 -7.17 -27.40
C PRO A 33 -15.40 -8.03 -26.98
N ILE A 34 -14.17 -7.50 -27.15
CA ILE A 34 -12.94 -8.17 -26.75
C ILE A 34 -12.88 -8.28 -25.21
N ALA A 35 -13.23 -7.22 -24.50
CA ALA A 35 -13.33 -7.22 -23.04
C ALA A 35 -14.34 -8.26 -22.54
N LYS A 36 -15.48 -8.42 -23.23
CA LYS A 36 -16.47 -9.47 -22.93
C LYS A 36 -15.90 -10.88 -23.07
N LEU A 37 -15.17 -11.14 -24.15
CA LEU A 37 -14.51 -12.43 -24.38
C LEU A 37 -13.40 -12.67 -23.34
N TYR A 38 -12.63 -11.64 -23.02
CA TYR A 38 -11.59 -11.71 -22.00
C TYR A 38 -12.16 -12.07 -20.62
N LEU A 39 -13.25 -11.43 -20.19
CA LEU A 39 -13.90 -11.77 -18.91
C LEU A 39 -14.38 -13.22 -18.87
N ARG A 40 -15.01 -13.70 -19.97
CA ARG A 40 -15.41 -15.11 -20.09
C ARG A 40 -14.22 -16.07 -20.02
N HIS A 41 -13.10 -15.71 -20.65
CA HIS A 41 -11.87 -16.51 -20.55
C HIS A 41 -11.32 -16.54 -19.13
N ARG A 42 -11.28 -15.38 -18.46
CA ARG A 42 -10.84 -15.29 -17.05
C ARG A 42 -11.73 -16.08 -16.10
N ALA A 43 -13.02 -16.07 -16.36
CA ALA A 43 -14.02 -16.80 -15.57
C ALA A 43 -13.85 -18.32 -15.59
N LYS A 44 -13.13 -18.89 -16.57
CA LYS A 44 -12.78 -20.32 -16.58
C LYS A 44 -11.89 -20.71 -15.39
N LYS A 45 -11.07 -19.76 -14.88
CA LYS A 45 -10.19 -19.96 -13.71
C LYS A 45 -10.77 -19.34 -12.44
N GLN A 46 -11.54 -18.27 -12.56
CA GLN A 46 -12.12 -17.52 -11.46
C GLN A 46 -13.53 -17.05 -11.85
N PRO A 47 -14.59 -17.83 -11.56
CA PRO A 47 -15.98 -17.59 -12.00
C PRO A 47 -16.52 -16.21 -11.61
N GLU A 48 -16.05 -15.63 -10.51
CA GLU A 48 -16.45 -14.33 -9.98
C GLU A 48 -16.21 -13.16 -10.96
N TYR A 49 -15.43 -13.37 -12.04
CA TYR A 49 -15.29 -12.36 -13.10
C TYR A 49 -16.60 -12.08 -13.87
N LEU A 50 -17.57 -13.00 -13.84
CA LEU A 50 -18.89 -12.81 -14.44
C LEU A 50 -19.93 -12.30 -13.45
N GLU A 51 -19.64 -12.31 -12.16
CA GLU A 51 -20.51 -11.70 -11.17
C GLU A 51 -20.53 -10.17 -11.34
N HIS A 52 -21.71 -9.58 -11.38
CA HIS A 52 -21.92 -8.14 -11.57
C HIS A 52 -21.18 -7.55 -12.79
N TRP A 53 -20.82 -8.36 -13.79
CA TRP A 53 -20.11 -7.87 -14.97
C TRP A 53 -20.91 -6.89 -15.82
N ASP A 54 -22.23 -6.95 -15.71
CA ASP A 54 -23.20 -6.02 -16.29
C ASP A 54 -22.95 -4.56 -15.86
N GLU A 55 -22.45 -4.32 -14.66
CA GLU A 55 -22.02 -2.99 -14.18
C GLU A 55 -20.90 -2.41 -15.07
N ARG A 56 -19.94 -3.25 -15.50
CA ARG A 56 -18.80 -2.83 -16.35
C ARG A 56 -19.22 -2.37 -17.74
N PHE A 57 -20.32 -2.91 -18.23
CA PHE A 57 -20.89 -2.57 -19.55
C PHE A 57 -22.05 -1.57 -19.45
N GLY A 58 -22.39 -1.12 -18.24
CA GLY A 58 -23.50 -0.21 -18.00
C GLY A 58 -24.87 -0.79 -18.39
N TRP A 59 -25.03 -2.11 -18.40
CA TRP A 59 -26.32 -2.75 -18.71
C TRP A 59 -27.30 -2.63 -17.54
N ARG A 60 -26.80 -2.37 -16.35
CA ARG A 60 -27.57 -2.06 -15.16
C ARG A 60 -27.39 -0.59 -14.78
N PRO A 61 -28.37 0.06 -14.17
CA PRO A 61 -28.18 1.38 -13.59
C PRO A 61 -27.08 1.39 -12.52
N PHE A 62 -26.26 2.44 -12.51
CA PHE A 62 -25.29 2.65 -11.45
C PHE A 62 -26.02 3.13 -10.18
N PRO A 63 -25.43 2.93 -8.97
CA PRO A 63 -26.03 3.32 -7.71
C PRO A 63 -26.37 4.82 -7.69
N ALA A 64 -27.67 5.15 -7.59
CA ALA A 64 -28.13 6.52 -7.48
C ALA A 64 -27.61 7.16 -6.17
N PRO A 65 -27.34 8.49 -6.14
CA PRO A 65 -26.95 9.18 -4.92
C PRO A 65 -28.12 9.20 -3.93
N THR A 66 -27.80 9.24 -2.63
CA THR A 66 -28.75 9.55 -1.58
C THR A 66 -28.84 11.09 -1.41
N ALA A 67 -29.46 11.56 -0.34
CA ALA A 67 -29.43 12.99 0.01
C ALA A 67 -28.05 13.47 0.52
N ARG A 68 -27.13 12.55 0.77
CA ARG A 68 -25.80 12.86 1.29
C ARG A 68 -24.84 13.27 0.18
N PRO A 69 -23.92 14.22 0.41
CA PRO A 69 -22.82 14.52 -0.51
C PRO A 69 -21.98 13.26 -0.75
N ARG A 70 -21.80 12.90 -2.02
CA ARG A 70 -21.12 11.66 -2.43
C ARG A 70 -19.68 11.90 -2.83
N LEU A 71 -18.75 11.17 -2.21
CA LEU A 71 -17.40 10.99 -2.71
C LEU A 71 -17.34 9.71 -3.58
N TRP A 72 -16.88 9.82 -4.82
CA TRP A 72 -16.53 8.66 -5.61
C TRP A 72 -15.08 8.26 -5.31
N PHE A 73 -14.85 7.00 -4.96
CA PHE A 73 -13.53 6.47 -4.63
C PHE A 73 -13.21 5.26 -5.51
N HIS A 74 -12.14 5.33 -6.29
CA HIS A 74 -11.73 4.26 -7.20
C HIS A 74 -10.43 3.61 -6.74
N ALA A 75 -10.49 2.28 -6.46
CA ALA A 75 -9.35 1.45 -6.11
C ALA A 75 -9.46 0.14 -6.91
N VAL A 76 -8.57 -0.06 -7.89
CA VAL A 76 -8.69 -1.12 -8.90
C VAL A 76 -8.57 -2.51 -8.30
N SER A 77 -7.58 -2.71 -7.43
CA SER A 77 -7.13 -4.02 -6.97
C SER A 77 -7.22 -4.19 -5.45
N VAL A 78 -7.00 -5.42 -4.98
CA VAL A 78 -6.87 -5.74 -3.54
C VAL A 78 -5.88 -4.82 -2.84
N GLY A 79 -4.68 -4.64 -3.43
CA GLY A 79 -3.62 -3.83 -2.82
C GLY A 79 -4.03 -2.37 -2.63
N GLU A 80 -4.66 -1.79 -3.65
CA GLU A 80 -5.16 -0.41 -3.60
C GLU A 80 -6.34 -0.26 -2.62
N THR A 81 -7.27 -1.22 -2.61
CA THR A 81 -8.43 -1.20 -1.69
C THR A 81 -7.96 -1.30 -0.22
N LEU A 82 -6.96 -2.13 0.07
CA LEU A 82 -6.37 -2.21 1.40
C LEU A 82 -5.61 -0.92 1.76
N ALA A 83 -4.84 -0.37 0.83
CA ALA A 83 -4.10 0.88 1.02
C ALA A 83 -5.05 2.07 1.25
N SER A 84 -6.21 2.08 0.61
CA SER A 84 -7.21 3.15 0.74
C SER A 84 -8.03 3.09 2.04
N ARG A 85 -8.01 1.97 2.77
CA ARG A 85 -8.87 1.75 3.95
C ARG A 85 -8.76 2.86 4.98
N THR A 86 -7.54 3.27 5.32
CA THR A 86 -7.31 4.33 6.32
C THR A 86 -7.81 5.67 5.81
N LEU A 87 -7.58 6.00 4.55
CA LEU A 87 -8.04 7.26 3.94
C LEU A 87 -9.57 7.33 3.88
N ILE A 88 -10.23 6.23 3.49
CA ILE A 88 -11.70 6.10 3.51
C ILE A 88 -12.25 6.28 4.91
N GLY A 89 -11.67 5.62 5.91
CA GLY A 89 -12.09 5.73 7.31
C GLY A 89 -11.93 7.15 7.85
N GLN A 90 -10.79 7.82 7.61
CA GLN A 90 -10.58 9.21 8.00
C GLN A 90 -11.57 10.15 7.32
N PHE A 91 -11.86 9.95 6.02
CA PHE A 91 -12.86 10.77 5.33
C PHE A 91 -14.26 10.63 5.94
N LEU A 92 -14.71 9.40 6.16
CA LEU A 92 -16.04 9.15 6.74
C LEU A 92 -16.16 9.63 8.19
N THR A 93 -15.08 9.59 8.96
CA THR A 93 -15.04 10.13 10.32
C THR A 93 -15.11 11.66 10.32
N ARG A 94 -14.36 12.31 9.41
CA ARG A 94 -14.33 13.77 9.29
C ARG A 94 -15.63 14.34 8.73
N TYR A 95 -16.29 13.62 7.83
CA TYR A 95 -17.53 14.04 7.16
C TYR A 95 -18.66 13.04 7.44
N PRO A 96 -19.28 13.07 8.64
CA PRO A 96 -20.27 12.09 9.06
C PRO A 96 -21.52 12.06 8.18
N ASP A 97 -21.89 13.17 7.56
CA ASP A 97 -23.04 13.30 6.67
C ASP A 97 -22.77 12.97 5.21
N SER A 98 -21.57 12.48 4.88
CA SER A 98 -21.20 12.08 3.52
C SER A 98 -21.40 10.59 3.28
N GLU A 99 -21.40 10.20 1.99
CA GLU A 99 -21.37 8.81 1.54
C GLU A 99 -20.24 8.58 0.54
N ILE A 100 -19.83 7.32 0.37
CA ILE A 100 -18.81 6.92 -0.61
C ILE A 100 -19.43 5.95 -1.62
N LEU A 101 -19.20 6.21 -2.91
CA LEU A 101 -19.32 5.22 -3.97
C LEU A 101 -17.93 4.63 -4.22
N LEU A 102 -17.70 3.40 -3.75
CA LEU A 102 -16.45 2.68 -3.97
C LEU A 102 -16.52 1.90 -5.29
N THR A 103 -15.55 2.10 -6.17
CA THR A 103 -15.45 1.35 -7.43
C THR A 103 -14.15 0.57 -7.51
N CYS A 104 -14.20 -0.59 -8.13
CA CYS A 104 -13.05 -1.46 -8.37
C CYS A 104 -13.10 -2.08 -9.78
N MET A 105 -12.04 -2.85 -10.16
CA MET A 105 -11.97 -3.55 -11.44
C MET A 105 -11.71 -5.06 -11.31
N THR A 106 -11.50 -5.58 -10.08
CA THR A 106 -11.22 -7.01 -9.87
C THR A 106 -12.21 -7.63 -8.88
N PRO A 107 -12.58 -8.92 -9.03
CA PRO A 107 -13.45 -9.62 -8.07
C PRO A 107 -12.89 -9.62 -6.66
N THR A 108 -11.59 -9.89 -6.53
CA THR A 108 -10.89 -9.88 -5.23
C THR A 108 -10.85 -8.49 -4.60
N GLY A 109 -10.71 -7.41 -5.41
CA GLY A 109 -10.84 -6.03 -4.93
C GLY A 109 -12.25 -5.74 -4.43
N ARG A 110 -13.28 -6.26 -5.13
CA ARG A 110 -14.68 -6.15 -4.73
C ARG A 110 -14.95 -6.86 -3.39
N GLU A 111 -14.39 -8.04 -3.19
CA GLU A 111 -14.52 -8.78 -1.93
C GLU A 111 -13.94 -8.00 -0.72
N ILE A 112 -12.76 -7.40 -0.90
CA ILE A 112 -12.17 -6.53 0.14
C ILE A 112 -13.02 -5.27 0.34
N GLY A 113 -13.54 -4.68 -0.74
CA GLY A 113 -14.45 -3.53 -0.68
C GLY A 113 -15.74 -3.85 0.07
N LYS A 114 -16.27 -5.08 -0.04
CA LYS A 114 -17.44 -5.53 0.73
C LYS A 114 -17.19 -5.44 2.23
N LYS A 115 -16.01 -5.82 2.72
CA LYS A 115 -15.64 -5.68 4.14
C LYS A 115 -15.67 -4.23 4.61
N LEU A 116 -15.31 -3.27 3.74
CA LEU A 116 -15.44 -1.84 4.04
C LEU A 116 -16.90 -1.41 4.04
N THR A 117 -17.72 -1.89 3.09
CA THR A 117 -19.16 -1.62 3.03
C THR A 117 -19.86 -2.12 4.29
N ASP A 118 -19.51 -3.32 4.77
CA ASP A 118 -20.07 -3.90 5.98
C ASP A 118 -19.67 -3.11 7.25
N ALA A 119 -18.40 -2.66 7.32
CA ALA A 119 -17.88 -1.86 8.44
C ALA A 119 -18.50 -0.45 8.53
N TRP A 120 -18.95 0.11 7.39
CA TRP A 120 -19.55 1.45 7.28
C TRP A 120 -20.96 1.37 6.67
N SER A 121 -21.77 0.46 7.19
CA SER A 121 -23.10 0.16 6.69
C SER A 121 -23.95 1.41 6.40
N GLY A 122 -24.56 1.46 5.22
CA GLY A 122 -25.38 2.58 4.76
C GLY A 122 -24.61 3.83 4.34
N ARG A 123 -23.25 3.81 4.42
CA ARG A 123 -22.41 4.95 4.04
C ARG A 123 -21.44 4.65 2.89
N ILE A 124 -21.22 3.38 2.57
CA ILE A 124 -20.44 2.95 1.41
C ILE A 124 -21.33 2.08 0.53
N THR A 125 -21.43 2.47 -0.74
CA THR A 125 -22.04 1.65 -1.80
C THR A 125 -20.92 1.22 -2.75
N GLN A 126 -21.00 0.01 -3.31
CA GLN A 126 -19.95 -0.52 -4.18
C GLN A 126 -20.51 -0.94 -5.53
N CYS A 127 -19.74 -0.67 -6.62
CA CYS A 127 -19.95 -1.25 -7.94
C CYS A 127 -18.63 -1.39 -8.70
N TYR A 128 -18.66 -2.07 -9.85
CA TYR A 128 -17.54 -1.99 -10.78
C TYR A 128 -17.55 -0.66 -11.53
N LEU A 129 -16.33 -0.11 -11.79
CA LEU A 129 -16.21 1.02 -12.72
C LEU A 129 -16.54 0.54 -14.13
N PRO A 130 -17.34 1.29 -14.93
CA PRO A 130 -17.56 0.96 -16.31
C PRO A 130 -16.29 1.06 -17.16
N TYR A 131 -16.25 0.33 -18.27
CA TYR A 131 -15.17 0.47 -19.25
C TYR A 131 -15.10 1.89 -19.81
N ASP A 132 -13.89 2.33 -20.14
CA ASP A 132 -13.57 3.72 -20.52
C ASP A 132 -14.05 4.08 -21.93
N THR A 133 -15.38 4.06 -22.14
CA THR A 133 -15.99 4.63 -23.36
C THR A 133 -16.70 5.94 -23.03
N PRO A 134 -16.83 6.87 -24.01
CA PRO A 134 -17.49 8.16 -23.76
C PRO A 134 -18.89 8.02 -23.17
N GLU A 135 -19.67 7.06 -23.69
CA GLU A 135 -21.07 6.87 -23.30
C GLU A 135 -21.20 6.28 -21.89
N LEU A 136 -20.36 5.29 -21.58
CA LEU A 136 -20.41 4.61 -20.29
C LEU A 136 -19.92 5.53 -19.16
N THR A 137 -18.85 6.27 -19.40
CA THR A 137 -18.30 7.21 -18.42
C THR A 137 -19.21 8.41 -18.20
N ALA A 138 -19.85 8.92 -19.25
CA ALA A 138 -20.87 9.96 -19.15
C ALA A 138 -22.06 9.47 -18.31
N ARG A 139 -22.64 8.31 -18.66
CA ARG A 139 -23.74 7.70 -17.93
C ARG A 139 -23.42 7.42 -16.45
N PHE A 140 -22.18 6.97 -16.18
CA PHE A 140 -21.72 6.75 -14.81
C PHE A 140 -21.84 8.02 -13.98
N PHE A 141 -21.29 9.14 -14.43
CA PHE A 141 -21.37 10.40 -13.68
C PHE A 141 -22.78 10.99 -13.64
N ASP A 142 -23.58 10.86 -14.71
CA ASP A 142 -24.97 11.36 -14.73
C ASP A 142 -25.85 10.64 -13.71
N GLN A 143 -25.63 9.35 -13.50
CA GLN A 143 -26.40 8.56 -12.54
C GLN A 143 -25.85 8.65 -11.11
N THR A 144 -24.55 8.67 -10.94
CA THR A 144 -23.93 8.62 -9.60
C THR A 144 -23.74 9.98 -8.95
N ARG A 145 -23.63 11.06 -9.74
CA ARG A 145 -23.51 12.47 -9.34
C ARG A 145 -22.57 12.70 -8.15
N PRO A 146 -21.30 12.27 -8.20
CA PRO A 146 -20.38 12.53 -7.10
C PRO A 146 -20.04 14.01 -7.03
N LYS A 147 -19.92 14.55 -5.81
CA LYS A 147 -19.40 15.89 -5.55
C LYS A 147 -17.91 15.98 -5.91
N MET A 148 -17.15 14.90 -5.68
CA MET A 148 -15.72 14.79 -5.96
C MET A 148 -15.35 13.33 -6.21
N GLY A 149 -14.26 13.09 -6.99
CA GLY A 149 -13.68 11.77 -7.21
C GLY A 149 -12.27 11.65 -6.64
N ILE A 150 -11.91 10.46 -6.16
CA ILE A 150 -10.54 10.06 -5.83
C ILE A 150 -10.21 8.79 -6.61
N ILE A 151 -9.09 8.81 -7.30
CA ILE A 151 -8.52 7.64 -8.00
C ILE A 151 -7.19 7.31 -7.35
N MET A 152 -6.94 6.01 -7.09
CA MET A 152 -5.71 5.54 -6.46
C MET A 152 -4.60 5.24 -7.45
N GLU A 153 -3.37 5.51 -7.06
CA GLU A 153 -2.10 5.11 -7.67
C GLU A 153 -1.86 5.55 -9.11
N THR A 154 -2.07 4.67 -10.11
CA THR A 154 -1.62 4.86 -11.51
C THR A 154 -2.76 4.91 -12.52
N GLU A 155 -3.98 4.92 -12.09
CA GLU A 155 -5.15 4.78 -12.96
C GLU A 155 -5.53 6.10 -13.63
N VAL A 156 -5.25 6.20 -14.93
CA VAL A 156 -5.63 7.37 -15.75
C VAL A 156 -6.44 6.91 -16.95
N TRP A 157 -7.73 7.23 -16.94
CA TRP A 157 -8.72 6.80 -17.92
C TRP A 157 -9.20 8.02 -18.71
N PRO A 158 -8.74 8.24 -19.97
CA PRO A 158 -8.96 9.49 -20.70
C PRO A 158 -10.41 9.91 -20.88
N ASN A 159 -11.32 8.96 -21.25
CA ASN A 159 -12.74 9.31 -21.40
C ASN A 159 -13.42 9.59 -20.06
N LEU A 160 -13.04 8.86 -19.02
CA LEU A 160 -13.52 9.09 -17.66
C LEU A 160 -13.12 10.48 -17.14
N MET A 161 -11.86 10.88 -17.35
CA MET A 161 -11.37 12.19 -16.95
C MET A 161 -12.02 13.32 -17.77
N GLU A 162 -12.26 13.10 -19.04
CA GLU A 162 -13.01 14.06 -19.89
C GLU A 162 -14.47 14.19 -19.43
N ALA A 163 -15.12 13.08 -19.10
CA ALA A 163 -16.50 13.06 -18.63
C ALA A 163 -16.67 13.76 -17.26
N ALA A 164 -15.71 13.58 -16.35
CA ALA A 164 -15.66 14.28 -15.07
C ALA A 164 -15.49 15.78 -15.26
N LYS A 165 -14.50 16.17 -16.09
CA LYS A 165 -14.24 17.58 -16.40
C LYS A 165 -15.44 18.30 -17.04
N ALA A 166 -16.14 17.63 -17.95
CA ALA A 166 -17.34 18.18 -18.62
C ALA A 166 -18.49 18.45 -17.62
N ARG A 167 -18.47 17.80 -16.46
CA ARG A 167 -19.47 17.97 -15.37
C ARG A 167 -18.95 18.78 -14.19
N SER A 168 -17.77 19.39 -14.33
CA SER A 168 -17.10 20.15 -13.26
C SER A 168 -16.89 19.32 -11.98
N ILE A 169 -16.78 18.00 -12.09
CA ILE A 169 -16.47 17.12 -10.98
C ILE A 169 -14.96 17.13 -10.76
N PRO A 170 -14.45 17.67 -9.63
CA PRO A 170 -13.02 17.61 -9.32
C PRO A 170 -12.59 16.18 -9.04
N VAL A 171 -11.45 15.78 -9.62
CA VAL A 171 -10.87 14.44 -9.41
C VAL A 171 -9.46 14.58 -8.87
N VAL A 172 -9.19 13.84 -7.79
CA VAL A 172 -7.87 13.73 -7.15
C VAL A 172 -7.21 12.41 -7.56
N LEU A 173 -5.95 12.45 -7.98
CA LEU A 173 -5.13 11.25 -8.07
C LEU A 173 -4.37 11.10 -6.75
N ALA A 174 -4.77 10.16 -5.90
CA ALA A 174 -4.20 9.96 -4.57
C ALA A 174 -3.19 8.80 -4.56
N ASN A 175 -2.18 8.90 -3.69
CA ASN A 175 -1.09 7.93 -3.61
C ASN A 175 -0.42 7.72 -4.99
N ALA A 176 -0.31 8.79 -5.76
CA ALA A 176 0.08 8.75 -7.17
C ALA A 176 1.54 8.32 -7.32
N ARG A 177 1.76 7.33 -8.16
CA ARG A 177 3.10 6.91 -8.57
C ARG A 177 3.15 6.71 -10.08
N GLU A 178 4.32 6.96 -10.65
CA GLU A 178 4.53 6.78 -12.09
C GLU A 178 5.91 6.18 -12.34
N SER A 179 5.95 4.97 -12.89
CA SER A 179 7.21 4.33 -13.26
C SER A 179 7.77 4.95 -14.54
N GLU A 180 9.08 4.90 -14.71
CA GLU A 180 9.70 5.36 -15.95
C GLU A 180 9.18 4.58 -17.18
N LYS A 181 8.87 3.30 -17.01
CA LYS A 181 8.26 2.46 -18.06
C LYS A 181 6.87 2.96 -18.45
N SER A 182 5.99 3.20 -17.47
CA SER A 182 4.64 3.73 -17.70
C SER A 182 4.69 5.12 -18.31
N ARG A 183 5.57 6.01 -17.78
CA ARG A 183 5.78 7.35 -18.32
C ARG A 183 6.12 7.31 -19.82
N ARG A 184 7.07 6.45 -20.22
CA ARG A 184 7.45 6.27 -21.63
C ARG A 184 6.28 5.76 -22.48
N GLN A 185 5.46 4.88 -21.96
CA GLN A 185 4.28 4.36 -22.64
C GLN A 185 3.22 5.47 -22.84
N ALA A 186 2.89 6.21 -21.76
CA ALA A 186 1.94 7.32 -21.82
C ALA A 186 2.42 8.45 -22.76
N ALA A 187 3.71 8.76 -22.75
CA ALA A 187 4.32 9.77 -23.62
C ALA A 187 4.25 9.45 -25.12
N ARG A 188 3.97 8.19 -25.51
CA ARG A 188 3.74 7.82 -26.93
C ARG A 188 2.42 8.38 -27.49
N PHE A 189 1.46 8.69 -26.61
CA PHE A 189 0.14 9.17 -26.98
C PHE A 189 -0.18 10.53 -26.32
N PRO A 190 0.63 11.57 -26.52
CA PRO A 190 0.52 12.82 -25.77
C PRO A 190 -0.82 13.54 -25.97
N SER A 191 -1.41 13.44 -27.16
CA SER A 191 -2.69 14.06 -27.48
C SER A 191 -3.90 13.43 -26.75
N VAL A 192 -3.72 12.24 -26.17
CA VAL A 192 -4.73 11.53 -25.36
C VAL A 192 -4.38 11.65 -23.88
N MET A 193 -3.12 11.38 -23.52
CA MET A 193 -2.73 11.26 -22.11
C MET A 193 -2.52 12.64 -21.44
N GLN A 194 -1.93 13.63 -22.13
CA GLN A 194 -1.73 14.95 -21.51
C GLN A 194 -3.04 15.63 -21.09
N PRO A 195 -4.11 15.66 -21.90
CA PRO A 195 -5.40 16.20 -21.45
C PRO A 195 -6.00 15.41 -20.26
N ALA A 196 -5.80 14.09 -20.21
CA ALA A 196 -6.29 13.25 -19.12
C ALA A 196 -5.54 13.57 -17.80
N PHE A 197 -4.20 13.64 -17.82
CA PHE A 197 -3.42 14.06 -16.66
C PHE A 197 -3.71 15.50 -16.23
N ALA A 198 -3.90 16.42 -17.20
CA ALA A 198 -4.22 17.82 -16.94
C ALA A 198 -5.66 18.03 -16.41
N ALA A 199 -6.52 17.00 -16.45
CA ALA A 199 -7.88 17.05 -15.94
C ALA A 199 -7.98 16.76 -14.43
N PHE A 200 -6.93 16.21 -13.82
CA PHE A 200 -6.89 16.08 -12.37
C PHE A 200 -6.84 17.45 -11.70
N SER A 201 -7.73 17.70 -10.74
CA SER A 201 -7.76 18.93 -9.95
C SER A 201 -6.61 19.01 -8.95
N LEU A 202 -6.16 17.83 -8.47
CA LEU A 202 -5.07 17.66 -7.52
C LEU A 202 -4.41 16.29 -7.72
N VAL A 203 -3.08 16.26 -7.60
CA VAL A 203 -2.29 15.02 -7.64
C VAL A 203 -1.45 14.92 -6.38
N LEU A 204 -1.60 13.83 -5.63
CA LEU A 204 -0.90 13.55 -4.38
C LEU A 204 0.14 12.45 -4.61
N ALA A 205 1.34 12.86 -4.97
CA ALA A 205 2.43 11.98 -5.39
C ALA A 205 3.13 11.31 -4.20
N GLN A 206 3.64 10.08 -4.42
CA GLN A 206 4.39 9.36 -3.38
C GLN A 206 5.81 9.92 -3.17
N SER A 207 6.44 10.44 -4.21
CA SER A 207 7.83 10.94 -4.17
C SER A 207 8.05 12.13 -5.12
N GLU A 208 9.16 12.85 -4.94
CA GLU A 208 9.56 13.90 -5.90
C GLU A 208 9.79 13.33 -7.32
N ALA A 209 10.36 12.13 -7.42
CA ALA A 209 10.55 11.47 -8.71
C ALA A 209 9.22 11.14 -9.41
N ASP A 210 8.17 10.76 -8.65
CA ASP A 210 6.83 10.57 -9.20
C ASP A 210 6.22 11.90 -9.64
N LYS A 211 6.38 12.96 -8.85
CA LYS A 211 5.94 14.32 -9.19
C LYS A 211 6.54 14.80 -10.51
N GLU A 212 7.85 14.64 -10.70
CA GLU A 212 8.54 15.03 -11.94
C GLU A 212 7.98 14.27 -13.16
N ARG A 213 7.81 12.94 -13.02
CA ARG A 213 7.26 12.09 -14.09
C ARG A 213 5.82 12.48 -14.44
N LEU A 214 4.96 12.66 -13.42
CA LEU A 214 3.56 13.05 -13.60
C LEU A 214 3.45 14.46 -14.21
N ALA A 215 4.28 15.40 -13.79
CA ALA A 215 4.37 16.75 -14.39
C ALA A 215 4.76 16.68 -15.86
N SER A 216 5.71 15.83 -16.24
CA SER A 216 6.12 15.63 -17.63
C SER A 216 5.00 15.09 -18.53
N LEU A 217 4.01 14.41 -17.93
CA LEU A 217 2.81 13.91 -18.61
C LEU A 217 1.65 14.91 -18.65
N GLY A 218 1.83 16.08 -18.05
CA GLY A 218 0.84 17.17 -18.09
C GLY A 218 0.01 17.35 -16.84
N ALA A 219 0.26 16.57 -15.77
CA ALA A 219 -0.40 16.77 -14.49
C ALA A 219 -0.03 18.13 -13.87
N LYS A 220 -1.00 18.73 -13.18
CA LYS A 220 -0.88 20.02 -12.50
C LYS A 220 -1.22 19.87 -11.03
N ASN A 221 -0.92 20.89 -10.21
CA ASN A 221 -1.24 20.91 -8.78
C ASN A 221 -0.76 19.65 -8.07
N ILE A 222 0.53 19.32 -8.20
CA ILE A 222 1.11 18.13 -7.62
C ILE A 222 1.68 18.45 -6.23
N ARG A 223 1.29 17.65 -5.22
CA ARG A 223 1.86 17.69 -3.86
C ARG A 223 2.52 16.35 -3.55
N VAL A 224 3.65 16.37 -2.88
CA VAL A 224 4.32 15.14 -2.43
C VAL A 224 3.90 14.85 -1.00
N CYS A 225 3.22 13.72 -0.81
CA CYS A 225 2.64 13.32 0.48
C CYS A 225 3.32 12.08 1.08
N GLY A 226 4.07 11.32 0.31
CA GLY A 226 4.53 9.98 0.69
C GLY A 226 3.56 8.88 0.25
N SER A 227 3.82 7.64 0.65
CA SER A 227 2.99 6.49 0.28
C SER A 227 2.16 5.99 1.46
N VAL A 228 0.85 5.85 1.25
CA VAL A 228 -0.06 5.26 2.26
C VAL A 228 0.29 3.80 2.59
N LYS A 229 0.98 3.11 1.69
CA LYS A 229 1.46 1.74 1.91
C LYS A 229 2.47 1.64 3.06
N PHE A 230 3.18 2.73 3.31
CA PHE A 230 4.22 2.83 4.33
C PHE A 230 3.77 3.63 5.56
N ASP A 231 2.56 4.19 5.51
CA ASP A 231 1.98 4.99 6.59
C ASP A 231 1.44 4.10 7.70
N ILE A 232 2.35 3.51 8.43
CA ILE A 232 2.05 2.60 9.52
C ILE A 232 2.12 3.36 10.83
N ARG A 233 1.01 3.36 11.57
CA ARG A 233 0.96 3.80 12.96
C ARG A 233 0.91 2.57 13.86
N PRO A 234 1.93 2.34 14.67
CA PRO A 234 1.90 1.26 15.63
C PRO A 234 0.72 1.40 16.59
N ASP A 235 0.06 0.29 16.89
CA ASP A 235 -1.06 0.26 17.84
C ASP A 235 -0.55 0.55 19.26
N ALA A 236 -0.99 1.65 19.85
CA ALA A 236 -0.53 2.11 21.16
C ALA A 236 -0.88 1.14 22.31
N ALA A 237 -2.02 0.45 22.22
CA ALA A 237 -2.41 -0.54 23.23
C ALA A 237 -1.52 -1.79 23.15
N GLN A 238 -1.20 -2.24 21.94
CA GLN A 238 -0.26 -3.33 21.72
C GLN A 238 1.15 -2.97 22.18
N GLN A 239 1.63 -1.75 21.86
CA GLN A 239 2.94 -1.25 22.33
C GLN A 239 3.02 -1.24 23.86
N LYS A 240 2.01 -0.72 24.55
CA LYS A 240 1.97 -0.68 26.01
C LYS A 240 2.09 -2.09 26.62
N LYS A 241 1.37 -3.07 26.06
CA LYS A 241 1.47 -4.48 26.49
C LYS A 241 2.87 -5.05 26.23
N ALA A 242 3.46 -4.75 25.07
CA ALA A 242 4.80 -5.22 24.72
C ALA A 242 5.86 -4.66 25.67
N PHE A 243 5.85 -3.35 25.95
CA PHE A 243 6.80 -2.74 26.87
C PHE A 243 6.69 -3.29 28.30
N ALA A 244 5.46 -3.55 28.78
CA ALA A 244 5.26 -4.17 30.09
C ALA A 244 5.84 -5.61 30.13
N LEU A 245 5.60 -6.40 29.09
CA LEU A 245 6.14 -7.75 28.99
C LEU A 245 7.68 -7.73 28.85
N LYS A 246 8.22 -6.86 28.01
CA LYS A 246 9.67 -6.69 27.83
C LYS A 246 10.39 -6.38 29.15
N ALA A 247 9.85 -5.40 29.87
CA ALA A 247 10.40 -5.02 31.20
C ALA A 247 10.36 -6.21 32.20
N ALA A 248 9.27 -7.00 32.18
CA ALA A 248 9.13 -8.17 33.04
C ALA A 248 10.04 -9.33 32.62
N ILE A 249 10.29 -9.56 31.32
CA ILE A 249 11.23 -10.57 30.81
C ILE A 249 12.65 -10.26 31.27
N SER A 250 13.04 -9.00 31.27
CA SER A 250 14.33 -8.49 31.78
C SER A 250 15.57 -9.17 31.16
N ARG A 251 15.54 -9.44 29.84
CA ARG A 251 16.65 -9.95 29.05
C ARG A 251 16.60 -9.39 27.61
N PRO A 252 17.72 -9.29 26.88
CA PRO A 252 17.72 -8.81 25.50
C PRO A 252 16.84 -9.66 24.58
N ILE A 253 16.13 -9.02 23.65
CA ILE A 253 15.20 -9.69 22.72
C ILE A 253 15.57 -9.39 21.27
N VAL A 254 15.92 -10.43 20.51
CA VAL A 254 16.10 -10.38 19.06
C VAL A 254 14.81 -10.83 18.36
N LEU A 255 14.19 -9.93 17.63
CA LEU A 255 12.99 -10.19 16.87
C LEU A 255 13.35 -10.75 15.48
N LEU A 256 12.93 -11.96 15.14
CA LEU A 256 12.88 -12.49 13.78
C LEU A 256 11.50 -12.20 13.18
N ALA A 257 11.36 -11.06 12.47
CA ALA A 257 10.07 -10.53 12.06
C ALA A 257 9.63 -11.05 10.70
N SER A 258 8.43 -11.65 10.64
CA SER A 258 7.78 -12.05 9.37
C SER A 258 8.64 -12.95 8.48
N THR A 259 9.23 -13.99 9.08
CA THR A 259 10.09 -14.93 8.38
C THR A 259 9.34 -15.72 7.30
N ARG A 260 10.07 -16.09 6.26
CA ARG A 260 9.58 -16.83 5.08
C ARG A 260 10.17 -18.22 5.04
N GLN A 261 9.57 -19.07 4.22
CA GLN A 261 9.96 -20.47 4.07
C GLN A 261 11.48 -20.63 3.81
N GLY A 262 12.14 -21.45 4.63
CA GLY A 262 13.57 -21.71 4.58
C GLY A 262 14.42 -20.78 5.43
N GLU A 263 13.98 -19.56 5.72
CA GLU A 263 14.75 -18.60 6.54
C GLU A 263 14.85 -19.06 7.99
N GLU A 264 13.78 -19.63 8.55
CA GLU A 264 13.76 -20.08 9.94
C GLU A 264 14.83 -21.14 10.18
N ALA A 265 14.96 -22.13 9.30
CA ALA A 265 16.00 -23.15 9.42
C ALA A 265 17.41 -22.52 9.45
N LEU A 266 17.69 -21.58 8.50
CA LEU A 266 18.99 -20.90 8.43
C LEU A 266 19.32 -20.08 9.68
N PHE A 267 18.31 -19.40 10.27
CA PHE A 267 18.50 -18.67 11.53
C PHE A 267 18.69 -19.60 12.72
N LEU A 268 17.91 -20.67 12.81
CA LEU A 268 18.01 -21.63 13.89
C LEU A 268 19.35 -22.39 13.87
N ASP A 269 19.89 -22.72 12.69
CA ASP A 269 21.20 -23.32 12.51
C ASP A 269 22.36 -22.39 12.86
N ALA A 270 22.11 -21.10 12.94
CA ALA A 270 23.11 -20.06 13.25
C ALA A 270 22.97 -19.47 14.67
N LEU A 271 22.10 -20.01 15.52
CA LEU A 271 21.80 -19.45 16.86
C LEU A 271 23.01 -19.39 17.80
N ASP A 272 24.06 -20.17 17.55
CA ASP A 272 25.34 -20.12 18.26
C ASP A 272 26.10 -18.80 18.06
N ALA A 273 25.72 -18.03 17.03
CA ALA A 273 26.29 -16.70 16.76
C ALA A 273 25.68 -15.57 17.61
N LEU A 274 24.69 -15.88 18.45
CA LEU A 274 24.02 -14.94 19.35
C LEU A 274 24.20 -15.41 20.81
N ASP A 275 24.52 -14.49 21.74
CA ASP A 275 24.60 -14.79 23.18
C ASP A 275 23.38 -15.59 23.66
N THR A 276 23.64 -16.61 24.46
CA THR A 276 22.64 -17.50 25.05
C THR A 276 21.66 -16.77 25.97
N LYS A 277 22.04 -15.63 26.52
CA LYS A 277 21.18 -14.78 27.35
C LYS A 277 20.10 -14.07 26.54
N ALA A 278 20.32 -13.82 25.26
CA ALA A 278 19.31 -13.18 24.43
C ALA A 278 18.14 -14.13 24.11
N LEU A 279 16.92 -13.62 24.18
CA LEU A 279 15.71 -14.31 23.74
C LEU A 279 15.50 -14.07 22.25
N VAL A 280 15.20 -15.09 21.50
CA VAL A 280 14.72 -14.95 20.11
C VAL A 280 13.20 -14.97 20.09
N TRP A 281 12.60 -13.89 19.57
CA TRP A 281 11.16 -13.79 19.35
C TRP A 281 10.87 -14.03 17.88
N LEU A 282 10.41 -15.23 17.53
CA LEU A 282 10.23 -15.70 16.15
C LEU A 282 8.79 -15.55 15.68
N VAL A 283 8.58 -14.76 14.63
CA VAL A 283 7.26 -14.45 14.06
C VAL A 283 7.20 -14.89 12.59
N PRO A 284 6.70 -16.09 12.28
CA PRO A 284 6.52 -16.51 10.89
C PRO A 284 5.43 -15.69 10.18
N ARG A 285 5.63 -15.39 8.91
CA ARG A 285 4.72 -14.54 8.12
C ARG A 285 3.35 -15.18 7.88
N HIS A 286 3.29 -16.49 7.76
CA HIS A 286 2.10 -17.22 7.37
C HIS A 286 1.65 -18.22 8.44
N PRO A 287 0.38 -18.17 8.87
CA PRO A 287 -0.16 -19.07 9.91
C PRO A 287 -0.02 -20.56 9.58
N GLN A 288 -0.11 -20.92 8.30
CA GLN A 288 0.02 -22.29 7.82
C GLN A 288 1.37 -22.92 8.18
N ARG A 289 2.37 -22.07 8.48
CA ARG A 289 3.73 -22.50 8.77
C ARG A 289 4.05 -22.61 10.26
N PHE A 290 3.15 -22.21 11.16
CA PHE A 290 3.43 -22.23 12.60
C PHE A 290 3.81 -23.63 13.10
N ASN A 291 3.10 -24.67 12.67
CA ASN A 291 3.41 -26.06 13.06
C ASN A 291 4.70 -26.58 12.42
N GLU A 292 4.99 -26.18 11.15
CA GLU A 292 6.25 -26.50 10.48
C GLU A 292 7.44 -25.91 11.25
N VAL A 293 7.35 -24.62 11.61
CA VAL A 293 8.41 -23.92 12.35
C VAL A 293 8.58 -24.51 13.77
N GLU A 294 7.49 -24.89 14.42
CA GLU A 294 7.57 -25.62 15.70
C GLU A 294 8.31 -26.97 15.53
N GLY A 295 8.07 -27.68 14.44
CA GLY A 295 8.81 -28.91 14.09
C GLY A 295 10.31 -28.66 13.98
N LEU A 296 10.73 -27.57 13.30
CA LEU A 296 12.13 -27.20 13.18
C LEU A 296 12.82 -26.91 14.52
N LEU A 297 12.10 -26.36 15.49
CA LEU A 297 12.61 -26.13 16.85
C LEU A 297 12.80 -27.44 17.59
N LYS A 298 11.83 -28.37 17.50
CA LYS A 298 11.87 -29.72 18.12
C LYS A 298 13.03 -30.55 17.55
N GLU A 299 13.15 -30.60 16.23
CA GLU A 299 14.21 -31.36 15.53
C GLU A 299 15.62 -30.93 15.94
N ARG A 300 15.82 -29.65 16.28
CA ARG A 300 17.10 -29.10 16.72
C ARG A 300 17.31 -29.12 18.23
N GLY A 301 16.35 -29.64 18.99
CA GLY A 301 16.44 -29.65 20.44
C GLY A 301 16.48 -28.28 21.10
N ILE A 302 15.97 -27.24 20.40
CA ILE A 302 15.98 -25.86 20.89
C ILE A 302 14.87 -25.71 21.93
N THR A 303 15.20 -25.19 23.13
CA THR A 303 14.19 -24.88 24.14
C THR A 303 13.30 -23.73 23.65
N TYR A 304 12.00 -23.96 23.61
CA TYR A 304 11.06 -22.96 23.09
C TYR A 304 9.75 -22.93 23.87
N ALA A 305 9.03 -21.81 23.70
CA ALA A 305 7.63 -21.67 24.11
C ALA A 305 6.80 -21.24 22.89
N ARG A 306 5.61 -21.82 22.73
CA ARG A 306 4.63 -21.40 21.73
C ARG A 306 3.65 -20.43 22.38
N LYS A 307 3.53 -19.22 21.87
CA LYS A 307 2.81 -18.13 22.53
C LYS A 307 1.37 -18.49 22.88
N THR A 308 0.63 -19.13 21.95
CA THR A 308 -0.78 -19.50 22.16
C THR A 308 -0.97 -20.72 23.06
N ALA A 309 0.05 -21.57 23.20
CA ALA A 309 -0.03 -22.83 23.94
C ALA A 309 0.62 -22.77 25.33
N THR A 310 1.26 -21.65 25.70
CA THR A 310 2.01 -21.51 26.95
C THR A 310 1.22 -20.66 27.94
N PRO A 311 0.68 -21.23 29.03
CA PRO A 311 -0.16 -20.48 29.97
C PRO A 311 0.57 -19.33 30.67
N ASP A 312 1.79 -19.57 31.14
CA ASP A 312 2.66 -18.53 31.69
C ASP A 312 3.79 -18.20 30.71
N LEU A 313 3.45 -17.36 29.75
CA LEU A 313 4.39 -16.93 28.71
C LEU A 313 5.55 -16.12 29.28
N LEU A 314 5.33 -15.33 30.34
CA LEU A 314 6.37 -14.52 30.97
C LEU A 314 7.46 -15.41 31.58
N GLU A 315 7.06 -16.39 32.37
CA GLU A 315 8.01 -17.30 33.04
C GLU A 315 8.74 -18.17 32.00
N ALA A 316 8.03 -18.66 30.98
CA ALA A 316 8.64 -19.39 29.88
C ALA A 316 9.65 -18.53 29.10
N ALA A 317 9.31 -17.27 28.75
CA ALA A 317 10.17 -16.36 28.00
C ALA A 317 11.47 -16.00 28.76
N ARG A 318 11.49 -16.09 30.08
CA ARG A 318 12.70 -15.91 30.89
C ARG A 318 13.69 -17.08 30.76
N ARG A 319 13.23 -18.27 30.40
CA ARG A 319 14.01 -19.53 30.43
C ARG A 319 14.33 -20.09 29.07
N VAL A 320 13.40 -20.00 28.12
CA VAL A 320 13.58 -20.60 26.79
C VAL A 320 14.53 -19.80 25.91
N ARG A 321 15.06 -20.46 24.87
CA ARG A 321 15.88 -19.83 23.84
C ARG A 321 15.03 -19.07 22.82
N VAL A 322 13.86 -19.63 22.45
CA VAL A 322 13.00 -19.10 21.40
C VAL A 322 11.56 -19.03 21.89
N VAL A 323 10.89 -17.91 21.65
CA VAL A 323 9.42 -17.85 21.68
C VAL A 323 8.89 -17.83 20.25
N LEU A 324 8.07 -18.81 19.89
CA LEU A 324 7.33 -18.86 18.65
C LEU A 324 6.03 -18.06 18.81
N ALA A 325 5.96 -16.89 18.18
CA ALA A 325 4.79 -16.03 18.18
C ALA A 325 3.83 -16.45 17.05
N ASP A 326 2.89 -17.29 17.36
CA ASP A 326 1.92 -17.93 16.46
C ASP A 326 0.55 -17.23 16.47
N THR A 327 0.57 -15.89 16.44
CA THR A 327 -0.63 -15.06 16.45
C THR A 327 -0.68 -14.15 15.23
N LEU A 328 -1.90 -13.73 14.84
CA LEU A 328 -2.13 -12.77 13.76
C LEU A 328 -2.58 -11.41 14.29
N GLY A 329 -2.25 -10.34 13.55
CA GLY A 329 -2.69 -8.98 13.87
C GLY A 329 -1.94 -8.31 15.03
N GLU A 330 -0.86 -8.91 15.53
CA GLU A 330 -0.08 -8.42 16.68
C GLU A 330 1.32 -7.92 16.29
N MET A 331 1.50 -7.44 15.05
CA MET A 331 2.83 -7.01 14.61
C MET A 331 3.33 -5.79 15.39
N SER A 332 2.46 -4.85 15.76
CA SER A 332 2.83 -3.71 16.61
C SER A 332 3.33 -4.14 17.98
N PHE A 333 2.74 -5.18 18.57
CA PHE A 333 3.21 -5.80 19.81
C PHE A 333 4.57 -6.47 19.61
N ASN A 334 4.69 -7.33 18.60
CA ASN A 334 5.91 -8.08 18.34
C ASN A 334 7.10 -7.14 18.02
N CYS A 335 6.87 -6.07 17.23
CA CYS A 335 7.90 -5.08 16.94
C CYS A 335 8.35 -4.33 18.21
N ALA A 336 7.40 -3.85 19.01
CA ALA A 336 7.73 -3.09 20.23
C ALA A 336 8.44 -3.94 21.31
N LEU A 337 8.32 -5.27 21.24
CA LEU A 337 8.99 -6.17 22.17
C LEU A 337 10.50 -6.32 21.89
N GLY A 338 10.93 -6.24 20.62
CA GLY A 338 12.31 -6.44 20.21
C GLY A 338 13.26 -5.33 20.69
N ASP A 339 14.54 -5.66 20.80
CA ASP A 339 15.64 -4.69 20.92
C ASP A 339 16.32 -4.48 19.56
N VAL A 340 16.45 -5.56 18.78
CA VAL A 340 16.95 -5.58 17.41
C VAL A 340 16.03 -6.43 16.56
N CYS A 341 15.73 -6.01 15.35
CA CYS A 341 14.89 -6.75 14.40
C CYS A 341 15.71 -7.30 13.23
N LEU A 342 15.61 -8.60 13.00
CA LEU A 342 16.07 -9.26 11.78
C LEU A 342 14.85 -9.44 10.88
N MET A 343 14.85 -8.73 9.73
CA MET A 343 13.68 -8.67 8.86
C MET A 343 13.60 -9.87 7.93
N GLY A 344 12.56 -10.68 8.09
CA GLY A 344 12.26 -11.81 7.24
C GLY A 344 11.94 -11.44 5.79
N GLY A 345 12.02 -12.40 4.89
CA GLY A 345 11.88 -12.23 3.44
C GLY A 345 13.08 -11.54 2.81
N SER A 346 14.10 -11.16 3.59
CA SER A 346 15.29 -10.49 3.09
C SER A 346 16.50 -11.40 2.93
N PHE A 347 16.50 -12.58 3.55
CA PHE A 347 17.57 -13.58 3.46
C PHE A 347 17.28 -14.70 2.44
N GLY A 348 16.02 -14.76 1.95
CA GLY A 348 15.61 -15.52 0.78
C GLY A 348 15.30 -14.59 -0.41
N ASN A 349 14.85 -15.16 -1.53
CA ASN A 349 14.47 -14.36 -2.71
C ASN A 349 13.01 -13.86 -2.63
N PHE A 350 12.63 -13.21 -1.50
CA PHE A 350 11.27 -12.73 -1.25
C PHE A 350 11.16 -11.20 -1.22
N GLY A 351 12.26 -10.46 -1.34
CA GLY A 351 12.28 -9.00 -1.46
C GLY A 351 12.02 -8.23 -0.17
N SER A 352 12.23 -8.84 1.00
CA SER A 352 11.98 -8.31 2.35
C SER A 352 10.49 -8.17 2.70
N GLN A 353 10.23 -8.06 3.99
CA GLN A 353 8.98 -7.58 4.56
C GLN A 353 9.13 -6.12 4.99
N ASN A 354 8.11 -5.54 5.63
CA ASN A 354 8.07 -4.12 5.93
C ASN A 354 8.97 -3.73 7.13
N LEU A 355 10.12 -3.16 6.83
CA LEU A 355 11.10 -2.71 7.83
C LEU A 355 10.69 -1.41 8.55
N ILE A 356 9.68 -0.70 8.05
CA ILE A 356 9.19 0.53 8.67
C ILE A 356 8.41 0.23 9.95
N GLU A 357 7.73 -0.94 10.04
CA GLU A 357 6.99 -1.35 11.23
C GLU A 357 7.86 -1.43 12.49
N PRO A 358 8.96 -2.21 12.52
CA PRO A 358 9.84 -2.21 13.70
C PRO A 358 10.52 -0.86 13.91
N ALA A 359 10.93 -0.16 12.86
CA ALA A 359 11.54 1.16 12.99
C ALA A 359 10.59 2.18 13.62
N ALA A 360 9.28 2.11 13.34
CA ALA A 360 8.28 2.97 13.94
C ALA A 360 8.03 2.71 15.44
N THR A 361 8.49 1.56 15.95
CA THR A 361 8.52 1.27 17.39
C THR A 361 9.89 1.55 18.04
N GLY A 362 10.82 2.13 17.28
CA GLY A 362 12.17 2.45 17.73
C GLY A 362 13.13 1.26 17.70
N VAL A 363 12.82 0.21 16.97
CA VAL A 363 13.66 -0.99 16.87
C VAL A 363 14.53 -0.92 15.62
N PRO A 364 15.87 -0.90 15.74
CA PRO A 364 16.79 -0.91 14.60
C PRO A 364 16.71 -2.24 13.85
N VAL A 365 16.93 -2.20 12.53
CA VAL A 365 16.65 -3.33 11.64
C VAL A 365 17.91 -3.84 10.97
N ILE A 366 18.04 -5.16 10.90
CA ILE A 366 19.05 -5.83 10.07
C ILE A 366 18.32 -6.52 8.93
N VAL A 367 18.73 -6.25 7.69
CA VAL A 367 18.18 -6.84 6.47
C VAL A 367 19.21 -7.68 5.74
N GLY A 368 18.74 -8.71 5.05
CA GLY A 368 19.56 -9.50 4.13
C GLY A 368 19.73 -8.83 2.77
N PRO A 369 20.28 -9.57 1.78
CA PRO A 369 20.58 -9.02 0.45
C PRO A 369 19.34 -8.72 -0.40
N SER A 370 18.22 -9.38 -0.15
CA SER A 370 16.99 -9.29 -0.98
C SER A 370 15.98 -8.29 -0.39
N THR A 371 15.90 -7.09 -0.96
CA THR A 371 14.98 -6.03 -0.48
C THR A 371 14.16 -5.39 -1.60
N PHE A 372 13.97 -6.04 -2.75
CA PHE A 372 13.39 -5.42 -3.94
C PHE A 372 11.94 -4.93 -3.77
N ASN A 373 11.13 -5.51 -2.85
CA ASN A 373 9.78 -5.01 -2.54
C ASN A 373 9.80 -3.71 -1.71
N PHE A 374 10.91 -3.44 -1.02
CA PHE A 374 11.15 -2.27 -0.16
C PHE A 374 12.49 -1.61 -0.50
N ALA A 375 12.90 -1.63 -1.78
CA ALA A 375 14.23 -1.19 -2.19
C ALA A 375 14.56 0.22 -1.68
N LYS A 376 13.72 1.21 -1.99
CA LYS A 376 13.95 2.60 -1.55
C LYS A 376 13.92 2.75 -0.03
N PRO A 377 12.90 2.25 0.72
CA PRO A 377 12.95 2.29 2.18
C PRO A 377 14.17 1.59 2.79
N ALA A 378 14.62 0.47 2.24
CA ALA A 378 15.79 -0.23 2.75
C ALA A 378 17.09 0.56 2.54
N GLU A 379 17.28 1.18 1.37
CA GLU A 379 18.43 2.04 1.11
C GLU A 379 18.42 3.29 2.01
N ASP A 380 17.26 3.92 2.18
CA ASP A 380 17.15 5.09 3.06
C ASP A 380 17.42 4.73 4.52
N ALA A 381 16.92 3.58 5.00
CA ALA A 381 17.18 3.10 6.35
C ALA A 381 18.68 2.82 6.60
N VAL A 382 19.35 2.19 5.64
CA VAL A 382 20.80 1.93 5.72
C VAL A 382 21.59 3.23 5.71
N THR A 383 21.26 4.14 4.79
CA THR A 383 21.93 5.47 4.69
C THR A 383 21.80 6.29 5.98
N LEU A 384 20.66 6.18 6.65
CA LEU A 384 20.39 6.89 7.92
C LEU A 384 20.96 6.18 9.15
N GLY A 385 21.50 4.97 9.00
CA GLY A 385 21.95 4.14 10.11
C GLY A 385 20.80 3.60 10.98
N ALA A 386 19.59 3.59 10.46
CA ALA A 386 18.41 2.94 11.05
C ALA A 386 18.36 1.44 10.76
N ALA A 387 19.05 1.01 9.70
CA ALA A 387 19.23 -0.39 9.38
C ALA A 387 20.66 -0.70 8.94
N SER A 388 21.02 -1.98 8.96
CA SER A 388 22.23 -2.50 8.34
C SER A 388 21.91 -3.66 7.43
N ARG A 389 22.66 -3.78 6.33
CA ARG A 389 22.54 -4.88 5.37
C ARG A 389 23.68 -5.87 5.58
N VAL A 390 23.36 -7.14 5.67
CA VAL A 390 24.32 -8.24 5.81
C VAL A 390 24.03 -9.33 4.76
N LYS A 391 24.95 -10.27 4.59
CA LYS A 391 24.84 -11.31 3.55
C LYS A 391 24.12 -12.57 4.03
N THR A 392 24.32 -12.95 5.29
CA THR A 392 23.88 -14.25 5.82
C THR A 392 23.13 -14.11 7.14
N PRO A 393 22.24 -15.06 7.49
CA PRO A 393 21.62 -15.14 8.81
C PRO A 393 22.62 -15.16 9.98
N ARG A 394 23.76 -15.85 9.82
CA ARG A 394 24.83 -15.88 10.83
C ARG A 394 25.46 -14.50 11.05
N GLU A 395 25.73 -13.75 9.99
CA GLU A 395 26.20 -12.37 10.10
C GLU A 395 25.16 -11.48 10.78
N ALA A 396 23.86 -11.69 10.48
CA ALA A 396 22.77 -10.94 11.10
C ALA A 396 22.69 -11.15 12.61
N LEU A 397 22.81 -12.40 13.06
CA LEU A 397 22.80 -12.75 14.49
C LEU A 397 24.02 -12.20 15.21
N ARG A 398 25.22 -12.28 14.62
CA ARG A 398 26.46 -11.67 15.16
C ARG A 398 26.33 -10.16 15.29
N LEU A 399 25.77 -9.50 14.26
CA LEU A 399 25.57 -8.06 14.29
C LEU A 399 24.53 -7.65 15.33
N ALA A 400 23.44 -8.44 15.45
CA ALA A 400 22.45 -8.23 16.51
C ALA A 400 23.08 -8.37 17.90
N ASP A 401 23.91 -9.39 18.11
CA ASP A 401 24.66 -9.58 19.35
C ASP A 401 25.55 -8.37 19.67
N THR A 402 26.32 -7.92 18.68
CA THR A 402 27.13 -6.70 18.81
C THR A 402 26.29 -5.50 19.21
N TRP A 403 25.14 -5.27 18.56
CA TRP A 403 24.26 -4.13 18.84
C TRP A 403 23.65 -4.18 20.26
N LEU A 404 23.40 -5.38 20.78
CA LEU A 404 22.88 -5.54 22.13
C LEU A 404 23.92 -5.17 23.22
N HIS A 405 25.23 -5.23 22.90
CA HIS A 405 26.29 -5.11 23.89
C HIS A 405 27.21 -3.87 23.71
N ASP A 406 27.17 -3.18 22.55
CA ASP A 406 28.08 -2.06 22.24
C ASP A 406 27.65 -0.72 22.83
N GLY A 407 26.57 -0.65 23.59
CA GLY A 407 26.07 0.56 24.25
C GLY A 407 25.40 1.59 23.33
N ALA A 408 25.37 1.36 22.00
CA ALA A 408 24.81 2.31 21.03
C ALA A 408 23.34 2.03 20.65
N LEU A 409 22.67 1.12 21.34
CA LEU A 409 21.29 0.71 20.99
C LEU A 409 20.30 1.89 21.07
N LYS A 410 20.46 2.78 22.06
CA LYS A 410 19.61 3.97 22.21
C LYS A 410 19.76 4.94 21.02
N GLU A 411 20.97 5.12 20.51
CA GLU A 411 21.23 5.95 19.33
C GLU A 411 20.61 5.33 18.07
N ARG A 412 20.76 4.01 17.89
CA ARG A 412 20.14 3.28 16.78
C ARG A 412 18.62 3.35 16.83
N SER A 413 18.03 3.25 18.02
CA SER A 413 16.60 3.43 18.24
C SER A 413 16.12 4.81 17.79
N ALA A 414 16.84 5.88 18.14
CA ALA A 414 16.52 7.23 17.70
C ALA A 414 16.60 7.37 16.17
N LYS A 415 17.61 6.76 15.53
CA LYS A 415 17.74 6.72 14.07
C LYS A 415 16.58 5.93 13.41
N ALA A 416 16.16 4.82 14.00
CA ALA A 416 15.02 4.04 13.55
C ALA A 416 13.72 4.85 13.57
N LEU A 417 13.44 5.56 14.68
CA LEU A 417 12.28 6.46 14.78
C LEU A 417 12.34 7.61 13.77
N ALA A 418 13.51 8.25 13.61
CA ALA A 418 13.70 9.33 12.64
C ALA A 418 13.51 8.85 11.20
N PHE A 419 13.96 7.63 10.87
CA PHE A 419 13.70 6.99 9.58
C PHE A 419 12.20 6.74 9.37
N ALA A 420 11.52 6.08 10.32
CA ALA A 420 10.10 5.77 10.20
C ALA A 420 9.25 7.04 10.05
N ALA A 421 9.59 8.13 10.75
CA ALA A 421 8.91 9.42 10.67
C ALA A 421 8.89 10.01 9.24
N ARG A 422 9.86 9.65 8.37
CA ARG A 422 9.87 10.08 6.96
C ARG A 422 8.82 9.38 6.12
N TYR A 423 8.37 8.22 6.55
CA TYR A 423 7.40 7.37 5.84
C TYR A 423 6.00 7.39 6.46
N THR A 424 5.84 7.99 7.64
CA THR A 424 4.54 8.12 8.31
C THR A 424 3.88 9.46 8.02
N GLY A 425 2.55 9.54 8.21
CA GLY A 425 1.76 10.75 8.01
C GLY A 425 1.33 11.01 6.57
N ALA A 426 1.59 10.08 5.64
CA ALA A 426 1.17 10.22 4.25
C ALA A 426 -0.35 10.35 4.13
N THR A 427 -1.10 9.50 4.82
CA THR A 427 -2.57 9.52 4.82
C THR A 427 -3.12 10.83 5.38
N GLU A 428 -2.53 11.35 6.44
CA GLU A 428 -2.96 12.60 7.07
C GLU A 428 -2.70 13.80 6.16
N LYS A 429 -1.52 13.87 5.54
CA LYS A 429 -1.20 14.89 4.53
C LYS A 429 -2.16 14.83 3.36
N MET A 430 -2.41 13.63 2.81
CA MET A 430 -3.37 13.45 1.73
C MET A 430 -4.77 13.87 2.15
N MET A 431 -5.22 13.47 3.35
CA MET A 431 -6.54 13.84 3.86
C MET A 431 -6.69 15.35 4.05
N GLY A 432 -5.64 16.05 4.50
CA GLY A 432 -5.62 17.50 4.61
C GLY A 432 -5.84 18.20 3.26
N GLU A 433 -5.13 17.78 2.23
CA GLU A 433 -5.28 18.33 0.86
C GLU A 433 -6.64 17.98 0.24
N ILE A 434 -7.12 16.75 0.44
CA ILE A 434 -8.45 16.29 -0.02
C ILE A 434 -9.56 17.11 0.67
N ALA A 435 -9.45 17.33 1.97
CA ALA A 435 -10.40 18.09 2.75
C ALA A 435 -10.54 19.53 2.25
N GLN A 436 -9.42 20.21 1.99
CA GLN A 436 -9.44 21.57 1.44
C GLN A 436 -10.17 21.63 0.09
N LEU A 437 -10.00 20.62 -0.77
CA LEU A 437 -10.69 20.57 -2.06
C LEU A 437 -12.17 20.23 -1.89
N TRP A 438 -12.49 19.28 -1.01
CA TRP A 438 -13.87 18.89 -0.69
C TRP A 438 -14.71 20.04 -0.16
N GLU A 439 -14.14 20.84 0.75
CA GLU A 439 -14.81 21.99 1.37
C GLU A 439 -15.02 23.15 0.39
N LYS A 440 -14.16 23.31 -0.62
CA LYS A 440 -14.29 24.30 -1.69
C LYS A 440 -15.26 23.92 -2.80
N THR A 441 -15.61 22.65 -2.88
CA THR A 441 -16.54 22.16 -3.92
C THR A 441 -17.95 22.35 -3.40
N THR A 442 -18.72 23.24 -4.02
CA THR A 442 -20.13 23.52 -3.72
C THR A 442 -21.06 22.56 -4.42
#